data_174ff13c6340157d62a5f0fe1e7b9606
#
_entry.id   174ff13c6340157d62a5f0fe1e7b9606
#
_cell.length_a   1.000
_cell.length_b   1.000
_cell.length_c   1.000
_cell.angle_alpha   90.00
_cell.angle_beta   90.00
_cell.angle_gamma   90.00
#
_symmetry.space_group_name_H-M   'P 1'
#
loop_
_entity.id
_entity.type
_entity.pdbx_description
1 polymer ?
#
loop_
_entity_poly.entity_id
_entity_poly.type
_entity_poly.pdbx_seq_one_letter_code
_entity_poly.pdbx_strand_id
1 'polypeptide(L)'
;MTIKVGINGFGRIGRMVFRAAVQNFSDIEIVGINDLLEPDYLAYMLKYDSVHGRFKGEVSVEGNTLVVNGKKIRLTQERDPANLKWNEVGADVVIEATGLFLDKASAEKHLAAGAKKVLMSAPSKDDTPMFVFGVNHEKYAGQAIVSNASCTTNCLAPVAKVLNDNWGIKRGLMTTVHAATATQKTVDGPSNKDWRGGRGILENIIPSSTGAAKAVGVVIPELNKKLTGMSFRVPTSDVSVVDLTVELEKEADYKEICAAMKAASQGAMKGVLGYTEDKVVATDFRGEPCTSVFDAEAGIALDKTFIKVVSWYDNEWGYSNKCLEMVRVIAK
;
A
#
# COMPACT_ATOMS: atom_id res chain seq x y z
N MET A 1 7.63 22.61 9.15
CA MET A 1 7.60 21.84 10.43
C MET A 1 7.79 20.37 10.10
N THR A 2 8.54 19.64 10.92
CA THR A 2 8.71 18.18 10.76
C THR A 2 7.50 17.46 11.32
N ILE A 3 6.92 16.52 10.55
CA ILE A 3 5.79 15.72 10.98
C ILE A 3 6.31 14.55 11.80
N LYS A 4 5.84 14.41 13.04
CA LYS A 4 6.22 13.31 13.93
C LYS A 4 5.28 12.14 13.78
N VAL A 5 5.83 10.97 13.49
CA VAL A 5 5.05 9.76 13.15
C VAL A 5 5.35 8.63 14.13
N GLY A 6 4.29 8.04 14.67
CA GLY A 6 4.33 6.76 15.37
C GLY A 6 3.97 5.61 14.41
N ILE A 7 4.55 4.44 14.63
CA ILE A 7 4.23 3.22 13.87
C ILE A 7 3.75 2.16 14.86
N ASN A 8 2.54 1.64 14.67
CA ASN A 8 2.03 0.49 15.39
C ASN A 8 2.09 -0.75 14.51
N GLY A 9 2.95 -1.69 14.87
CA GLY A 9 3.28 -2.87 14.07
C GLY A 9 4.53 -2.66 13.19
N PHE A 10 5.59 -3.40 13.49
CA PHE A 10 6.87 -3.34 12.77
C PHE A 10 7.08 -4.57 11.89
N GLY A 11 5.98 -5.06 11.29
CA GLY A 11 5.97 -6.09 10.24
C GLY A 11 6.55 -5.58 8.92
N ARG A 12 6.23 -6.25 7.80
CA ARG A 12 6.74 -5.85 6.47
C ARG A 12 6.48 -4.38 6.18
N ILE A 13 5.21 -3.95 6.25
CA ILE A 13 4.82 -2.57 5.89
C ILE A 13 5.37 -1.56 6.90
N GLY A 14 5.29 -1.81 8.21
CA GLY A 14 5.85 -0.89 9.22
C GLY A 14 7.34 -0.64 9.02
N ARG A 15 8.13 -1.70 8.70
CA ARG A 15 9.57 -1.56 8.39
C ARG A 15 9.82 -0.83 7.07
N MET A 16 9.02 -1.07 6.02
CA MET A 16 9.21 -0.37 4.74
C MET A 16 8.80 1.10 4.85
N VAL A 17 7.74 1.42 5.58
CA VAL A 17 7.39 2.80 5.93
C VAL A 17 8.55 3.48 6.67
N PHE A 18 9.13 2.81 7.67
CA PHE A 18 10.29 3.34 8.39
C PHE A 18 11.48 3.60 7.45
N ARG A 19 11.85 2.62 6.63
CA ARG A 19 12.96 2.75 5.66
C ARG A 19 12.70 3.87 4.66
N ALA A 20 11.48 3.96 4.12
CA ALA A 20 11.10 5.02 3.20
C ALA A 20 11.13 6.40 3.86
N ALA A 21 10.67 6.53 5.10
CA ALA A 21 10.73 7.79 5.85
C ALA A 21 12.17 8.30 5.99
N VAL A 22 13.09 7.41 6.38
CA VAL A 22 14.51 7.77 6.54
C VAL A 22 15.18 8.12 5.21
N GLN A 23 14.81 7.43 4.11
CA GLN A 23 15.49 7.57 2.83
C GLN A 23 14.92 8.69 1.95
N ASN A 24 13.59 8.90 1.98
CA ASN A 24 12.90 9.69 0.98
C ASN A 24 12.15 10.91 1.54
N PHE A 25 12.00 11.04 2.87
CA PHE A 25 11.12 12.05 3.48
C PHE A 25 11.84 12.84 4.58
N SER A 26 12.54 13.89 4.21
CA SER A 26 13.28 14.74 5.16
C SER A 26 12.39 15.54 6.12
N ASP A 27 11.11 15.66 5.81
CA ASP A 27 10.07 16.37 6.57
C ASP A 27 9.26 15.45 7.50
N ILE A 28 9.56 14.15 7.53
CA ILE A 28 8.92 13.16 8.41
C ILE A 28 9.95 12.56 9.36
N GLU A 29 9.60 12.47 10.63
CA GLU A 29 10.41 11.88 11.68
C GLU A 29 9.62 10.77 12.40
N ILE A 30 10.20 9.56 12.43
CA ILE A 30 9.62 8.47 13.23
C ILE A 30 10.08 8.64 14.67
N VAL A 31 9.12 8.83 15.59
CA VAL A 31 9.39 9.12 17.01
C VAL A 31 9.09 7.96 17.95
N GLY A 32 8.31 6.99 17.50
CA GLY A 32 7.97 5.81 18.27
C GLY A 32 7.52 4.65 17.41
N ILE A 33 7.83 3.44 17.86
CA ILE A 33 7.42 2.18 17.23
C ILE A 33 6.88 1.28 18.34
N ASN A 34 5.75 0.64 18.08
CA ASN A 34 5.20 -0.42 18.91
C ASN A 34 5.21 -1.73 18.15
N ASP A 35 5.76 -2.76 18.77
CA ASP A 35 5.67 -4.16 18.32
C ASP A 35 5.86 -5.08 19.53
N LEU A 36 5.37 -6.31 19.47
CA LEU A 36 5.44 -7.24 20.59
C LEU A 36 6.78 -7.99 20.69
N LEU A 37 7.69 -7.75 19.76
CA LEU A 37 9.00 -8.38 19.69
C LEU A 37 10.05 -7.56 20.47
N GLU A 38 11.13 -8.23 20.87
CA GLU A 38 12.21 -7.63 21.62
C GLU A 38 12.98 -6.59 20.79
N PRO A 39 13.47 -5.50 21.42
CA PRO A 39 14.18 -4.41 20.76
C PRO A 39 15.34 -4.85 19.85
N ASP A 40 16.17 -5.77 20.31
CA ASP A 40 17.31 -6.29 19.54
C ASP A 40 16.86 -7.02 18.27
N TYR A 41 15.74 -7.74 18.34
CA TYR A 41 15.19 -8.42 17.18
C TYR A 41 14.55 -7.44 16.18
N LEU A 42 13.90 -6.38 16.67
CA LEU A 42 13.40 -5.29 15.80
C LEU A 42 14.56 -4.60 15.06
N ALA A 43 15.65 -4.33 15.74
CA ALA A 43 16.85 -3.78 15.13
C ALA A 43 17.47 -4.73 14.09
N TYR A 44 17.53 -6.03 14.39
CA TYR A 44 17.98 -7.05 13.45
C TYR A 44 17.13 -7.07 12.18
N MET A 45 15.79 -7.10 12.33
CA MET A 45 14.87 -7.12 11.18
C MET A 45 14.91 -5.81 10.37
N LEU A 46 15.24 -4.67 10.99
CA LEU A 46 15.45 -3.42 10.25
C LEU A 46 16.74 -3.47 9.44
N LYS A 47 17.82 -4.02 10.03
CA LYS A 47 19.13 -4.12 9.36
C LYS A 47 19.11 -5.01 8.13
N TYR A 48 18.43 -6.15 8.22
CA TYR A 48 18.49 -7.21 7.21
C TYR A 48 17.11 -7.50 6.63
N ASP A 49 17.02 -7.49 5.32
CA ASP A 49 15.80 -7.80 4.60
C ASP A 49 16.12 -8.61 3.34
N SER A 50 15.41 -9.72 3.15
CA SER A 50 15.67 -10.63 2.03
C SER A 50 15.23 -10.06 0.67
N VAL A 51 14.31 -9.10 0.67
CA VAL A 51 13.77 -8.47 -0.55
C VAL A 51 14.51 -7.16 -0.84
N HIS A 52 14.55 -6.26 0.15
CA HIS A 52 15.08 -4.90 -0.01
C HIS A 52 16.53 -4.74 0.46
N GLY A 53 17.19 -5.85 0.83
CA GLY A 53 18.60 -5.85 1.22
C GLY A 53 18.89 -5.17 2.55
N ARG A 54 20.17 -4.92 2.80
CA ARG A 54 20.60 -4.26 4.04
C ARG A 54 20.11 -2.82 4.12
N PHE A 55 19.68 -2.41 5.32
CA PHE A 55 19.37 -1.01 5.60
C PHE A 55 20.62 -0.13 5.39
N LYS A 56 20.46 0.97 4.67
CA LYS A 56 21.55 1.91 4.41
C LYS A 56 21.62 2.95 5.55
N GLY A 57 22.25 2.56 6.65
CA GLY A 57 22.40 3.41 7.83
C GLY A 57 22.85 2.63 9.05
N GLU A 58 23.15 3.34 10.12
CA GLU A 58 23.52 2.77 11.40
C GLU A 58 22.27 2.46 12.23
N VAL A 59 22.25 1.29 12.84
CA VAL A 59 21.15 0.85 13.71
C VAL A 59 21.73 0.20 14.95
N SER A 60 21.32 0.68 16.13
CA SER A 60 21.67 0.12 17.44
C SER A 60 20.48 0.19 18.40
N VAL A 61 20.62 -0.42 19.55
CA VAL A 61 19.60 -0.43 20.62
C VAL A 61 20.22 0.04 21.92
N GLU A 62 19.53 0.92 22.64
CA GLU A 62 19.86 1.38 23.98
C GLU A 62 18.64 1.15 24.90
N GLY A 63 18.58 0.00 25.57
CA GLY A 63 17.40 -0.42 26.35
C GLY A 63 16.16 -0.52 25.44
N ASN A 64 15.10 0.20 25.77
CA ASN A 64 13.87 0.27 24.98
C ASN A 64 13.90 1.42 23.93
N THR A 65 15.06 1.73 23.39
CA THR A 65 15.23 2.79 22.40
C THR A 65 15.98 2.26 21.20
N LEU A 66 15.37 2.36 20.02
CA LEU A 66 16.05 2.12 18.75
C LEU A 66 16.80 3.38 18.37
N VAL A 67 18.07 3.27 18.04
CA VAL A 67 18.89 4.40 17.58
C VAL A 67 19.21 4.18 16.10
N VAL A 68 18.76 5.08 15.23
CA VAL A 68 19.00 4.99 13.79
C VAL A 68 19.63 6.29 13.29
N ASN A 69 20.82 6.21 12.75
CA ASN A 69 21.59 7.37 12.29
C ASN A 69 21.70 8.45 13.40
N GLY A 70 21.90 8.03 14.66
CA GLY A 70 21.99 8.91 15.83
C GLY A 70 20.65 9.42 16.38
N LYS A 71 19.51 9.16 15.69
CA LYS A 71 18.18 9.53 16.18
C LYS A 71 17.58 8.46 17.08
N LYS A 72 17.06 8.88 18.23
CA LYS A 72 16.43 8.01 19.23
C LYS A 72 14.94 7.84 18.96
N ILE A 73 14.48 6.62 18.92
CA ILE A 73 13.10 6.24 18.64
C ILE A 73 12.61 5.36 19.79
N ARG A 74 11.53 5.74 20.44
CA ARG A 74 10.95 4.99 21.54
C ARG A 74 10.39 3.65 21.02
N LEU A 75 10.73 2.55 21.68
CA LEU A 75 10.11 1.25 21.47
C LEU A 75 9.14 0.93 22.60
N THR A 76 7.99 0.33 22.26
CA THR A 76 7.01 -0.18 23.21
C THR A 76 6.56 -1.59 22.79
N GLN A 77 6.06 -2.37 23.76
CA GLN A 77 5.58 -3.74 23.58
C GLN A 77 4.14 -3.89 24.09
N GLU A 78 3.27 -2.95 23.66
CA GLU A 78 1.89 -2.86 24.14
C GLU A 78 0.90 -3.56 23.19
N ARG A 79 0.02 -4.38 23.77
CA ARG A 79 -1.05 -5.04 23.01
C ARG A 79 -2.24 -4.13 22.76
N ASP A 80 -2.60 -3.29 23.73
CA ASP A 80 -3.72 -2.36 23.60
C ASP A 80 -3.21 -0.97 23.15
N PRO A 81 -3.59 -0.50 21.98
CA PRO A 81 -3.17 0.81 21.48
C PRO A 81 -3.49 1.98 22.41
N ALA A 82 -4.48 1.87 23.27
CA ALA A 82 -4.85 2.90 24.25
C ALA A 82 -3.72 3.20 25.26
N ASN A 83 -2.79 2.26 25.48
CA ASN A 83 -1.69 2.40 26.44
C ASN A 83 -0.39 2.93 25.80
N LEU A 84 -0.39 3.27 24.50
CA LEU A 84 0.83 3.61 23.75
C LEU A 84 1.39 4.99 24.04
N LYS A 85 0.60 5.86 24.70
CA LYS A 85 1.04 7.21 25.15
C LYS A 85 1.79 7.98 24.05
N TRP A 86 1.16 8.10 22.89
CA TRP A 86 1.73 8.82 21.75
C TRP A 86 2.03 10.29 22.03
N ASN A 87 1.32 10.89 22.99
CA ASN A 87 1.57 12.25 23.46
C ASN A 87 2.97 12.43 24.08
N GLU A 88 3.53 11.41 24.73
CA GLU A 88 4.87 11.49 25.34
C GLU A 88 5.99 11.67 24.31
N VAL A 89 5.79 11.18 23.08
CA VAL A 89 6.72 11.35 21.94
C VAL A 89 6.26 12.41 20.97
N GLY A 90 5.10 13.04 21.23
CA GLY A 90 4.54 14.10 20.40
C GLY A 90 4.16 13.64 18.99
N ALA A 91 3.68 12.42 18.83
CA ALA A 91 3.28 11.90 17.52
C ALA A 91 2.08 12.69 16.95
N ASP A 92 2.24 13.26 15.77
CA ASP A 92 1.18 13.94 15.04
C ASP A 92 0.27 12.93 14.33
N VAL A 93 0.88 11.92 13.71
CA VAL A 93 0.18 10.85 12.99
C VAL A 93 0.67 9.50 13.46
N VAL A 94 -0.24 8.55 13.66
CA VAL A 94 0.11 7.15 13.87
C VAL A 94 -0.26 6.35 12.63
N ILE A 95 0.69 5.58 12.10
CA ILE A 95 0.45 4.59 11.06
C ILE A 95 0.14 3.26 11.74
N GLU A 96 -1.10 2.81 11.58
CA GLU A 96 -1.56 1.50 12.04
C GLU A 96 -1.18 0.43 11.00
N ALA A 97 -0.16 -0.36 11.30
CA ALA A 97 0.44 -1.34 10.40
C ALA A 97 0.39 -2.79 10.92
N THR A 98 -0.40 -3.05 11.96
CA THR A 98 -0.58 -4.42 12.50
C THR A 98 -1.54 -5.28 11.68
N GLY A 99 -2.46 -4.64 10.94
CA GLY A 99 -3.56 -5.31 10.25
C GLY A 99 -4.70 -5.78 11.19
N LEU A 100 -4.67 -5.39 12.47
CA LEU A 100 -5.66 -5.79 13.48
C LEU A 100 -6.71 -4.71 13.73
N PHE A 101 -6.31 -3.46 13.88
CA PHE A 101 -7.15 -2.32 14.27
C PHE A 101 -7.60 -1.55 13.02
N LEU A 102 -8.54 -2.14 12.27
CA LEU A 102 -8.94 -1.69 10.92
C LEU A 102 -10.36 -1.14 10.85
N ASP A 103 -10.93 -0.76 11.96
CA ASP A 103 -12.20 -0.07 12.06
C ASP A 103 -12.04 1.18 12.94
N LYS A 104 -13.00 2.10 12.83
CA LYS A 104 -12.95 3.37 13.55
C LYS A 104 -12.82 3.18 15.05
N ALA A 105 -13.61 2.30 15.65
CA ALA A 105 -13.63 2.10 17.10
C ALA A 105 -12.29 1.59 17.64
N SER A 106 -11.65 0.67 16.92
CA SER A 106 -10.34 0.15 17.32
C SER A 106 -9.21 1.16 17.08
N ALA A 107 -9.28 1.94 16.00
CA ALA A 107 -8.28 2.98 15.69
C ALA A 107 -8.40 4.22 16.59
N GLU A 108 -9.59 4.54 17.12
CA GLU A 108 -9.79 5.62 18.10
C GLU A 108 -8.95 5.44 19.38
N LYS A 109 -8.52 4.22 19.71
CA LYS A 109 -7.58 3.95 20.80
C LYS A 109 -6.25 4.68 20.65
N HIS A 110 -5.77 4.86 19.42
CA HIS A 110 -4.57 5.65 19.17
C HIS A 110 -4.79 7.15 19.45
N LEU A 111 -5.98 7.67 19.14
CA LEU A 111 -6.35 9.05 19.49
C LEU A 111 -6.42 9.22 21.01
N ALA A 112 -7.04 8.25 21.71
CA ALA A 112 -7.08 8.23 23.17
C ALA A 112 -5.68 8.17 23.80
N ALA A 113 -4.72 7.52 23.15
CA ALA A 113 -3.32 7.46 23.54
C ALA A 113 -2.53 8.74 23.15
N GLY A 114 -3.18 9.75 22.57
CA GLY A 114 -2.62 11.07 22.32
C GLY A 114 -2.09 11.32 20.90
N ALA A 115 -2.35 10.42 19.93
CA ALA A 115 -2.12 10.72 18.52
C ALA A 115 -3.15 11.74 18.02
N LYS A 116 -2.77 12.64 17.13
CA LYS A 116 -3.71 13.62 16.55
C LYS A 116 -4.48 13.02 15.36
N LYS A 117 -3.86 12.15 14.60
CA LYS A 117 -4.40 11.47 13.41
C LYS A 117 -3.97 10.02 13.35
N VAL A 118 -4.77 9.19 12.69
CA VAL A 118 -4.45 7.78 12.44
C VAL A 118 -4.59 7.45 10.95
N LEU A 119 -3.58 6.84 10.39
CA LEU A 119 -3.58 6.28 9.03
C LEU A 119 -3.53 4.75 9.12
N MET A 120 -4.61 4.07 8.75
CA MET A 120 -4.60 2.61 8.61
C MET A 120 -3.88 2.21 7.32
N SER A 121 -2.88 1.33 7.41
CA SER A 121 -2.15 0.79 6.26
C SER A 121 -2.83 -0.45 5.65
N ALA A 122 -4.15 -0.47 5.63
CA ALA A 122 -4.98 -1.50 5.04
C ALA A 122 -6.39 -0.95 4.77
N PRO A 123 -7.21 -1.62 3.94
CA PRO A 123 -8.61 -1.24 3.78
C PRO A 123 -9.35 -1.27 5.10
N SER A 124 -10.17 -0.25 5.33
CA SER A 124 -11.07 -0.23 6.48
C SER A 124 -12.11 -1.36 6.41
N LYS A 125 -12.51 -1.87 7.58
CA LYS A 125 -13.58 -2.86 7.73
C LYS A 125 -14.97 -2.24 7.91
N ASP A 126 -15.03 -0.93 8.08
CA ASP A 126 -16.23 -0.12 8.25
C ASP A 126 -16.25 1.03 7.21
N ASP A 127 -17.01 2.06 7.46
CA ASP A 127 -17.17 3.25 6.62
C ASP A 127 -16.08 4.32 6.82
N THR A 128 -14.98 4.00 7.52
CA THR A 128 -13.84 4.91 7.65
C THR A 128 -13.32 5.34 6.28
N PRO A 129 -13.18 6.66 6.03
CA PRO A 129 -12.80 7.16 4.71
C PRO A 129 -11.49 6.56 4.20
N MET A 130 -11.51 6.11 2.94
CA MET A 130 -10.35 5.58 2.23
C MET A 130 -9.84 6.59 1.22
N PHE A 131 -8.52 6.77 1.20
CA PHE A 131 -7.84 7.63 0.26
C PHE A 131 -6.75 6.88 -0.49
N VAL A 132 -6.62 7.19 -1.77
CA VAL A 132 -5.50 6.81 -2.62
C VAL A 132 -4.83 8.10 -3.08
N PHE A 133 -3.56 8.27 -2.70
CA PHE A 133 -2.81 9.45 -3.09
C PHE A 133 -2.71 9.58 -4.62
N GLY A 134 -2.94 10.78 -5.15
CA GLY A 134 -3.01 11.03 -6.59
C GLY A 134 -4.36 10.72 -7.24
N VAL A 135 -5.33 10.12 -6.49
CA VAL A 135 -6.66 9.78 -7.02
C VAL A 135 -7.77 10.59 -6.34
N ASN A 136 -7.87 10.52 -5.02
CA ASN A 136 -8.92 11.21 -4.26
C ASN A 136 -8.42 11.88 -2.97
N HIS A 137 -7.12 11.96 -2.75
CA HIS A 137 -6.54 12.55 -1.54
C HIS A 137 -6.91 14.03 -1.34
N GLU A 138 -7.23 14.75 -2.42
CA GLU A 138 -7.71 16.14 -2.39
C GLU A 138 -9.09 16.29 -1.72
N LYS A 139 -9.84 15.18 -1.62
CA LYS A 139 -11.14 15.14 -0.92
C LYS A 139 -10.98 15.01 0.60
N TYR A 140 -9.74 14.96 1.12
CA TYR A 140 -9.52 14.95 2.56
C TYR A 140 -10.02 16.25 3.18
N ALA A 141 -10.84 16.14 4.22
CA ALA A 141 -11.53 17.27 4.86
C ALA A 141 -11.31 17.29 6.38
N GLY A 142 -10.14 16.83 6.85
CA GLY A 142 -9.77 16.92 8.26
C GLY A 142 -10.11 15.69 9.12
N GLN A 143 -10.55 14.58 8.54
CA GLN A 143 -10.86 13.34 9.27
C GLN A 143 -9.69 12.91 10.17
N ALA A 144 -10.00 12.51 11.41
CA ALA A 144 -8.97 12.09 12.36
C ALA A 144 -8.42 10.69 12.07
N ILE A 145 -9.25 9.82 11.48
CA ILE A 145 -8.90 8.43 11.14
C ILE A 145 -9.23 8.23 9.67
N VAL A 146 -8.26 7.73 8.91
CA VAL A 146 -8.41 7.42 7.49
C VAL A 146 -7.68 6.13 7.14
N SER A 147 -8.07 5.51 6.03
CA SER A 147 -7.42 4.33 5.47
C SER A 147 -6.68 4.70 4.17
N ASN A 148 -5.47 4.16 3.99
CA ASN A 148 -4.70 4.24 2.75
C ASN A 148 -5.09 3.15 1.73
N ALA A 149 -6.22 2.46 1.93
CA ALA A 149 -6.65 1.31 1.13
C ALA A 149 -5.59 0.18 1.10
N SER A 150 -5.64 -0.69 0.08
CA SER A 150 -4.64 -1.74 -0.13
C SER A 150 -3.58 -1.35 -1.17
N CYS A 151 -2.46 -2.08 -1.22
CA CYS A 151 -1.46 -1.92 -2.27
C CYS A 151 -2.06 -2.15 -3.67
N THR A 152 -2.92 -3.16 -3.82
CA THR A 152 -3.60 -3.45 -5.08
C THR A 152 -4.57 -2.32 -5.47
N THR A 153 -5.32 -1.75 -4.51
CA THR A 153 -6.19 -0.59 -4.78
C THR A 153 -5.36 0.63 -5.21
N ASN A 154 -4.20 0.85 -4.60
CA ASN A 154 -3.28 1.92 -4.98
C ASN A 154 -2.69 1.74 -6.39
N CYS A 155 -2.54 0.50 -6.86
CA CYS A 155 -2.14 0.23 -8.24
C CYS A 155 -3.31 0.39 -9.22
N LEU A 156 -4.46 -0.17 -8.91
CA LEU A 156 -5.62 -0.21 -9.78
C LEU A 156 -6.28 1.16 -9.98
N ALA A 157 -6.42 1.95 -8.92
CA ALA A 157 -7.18 3.19 -8.95
C ALA A 157 -6.61 4.26 -9.91
N PRO A 158 -5.29 4.50 -10.01
CA PRO A 158 -4.73 5.44 -10.99
C PRO A 158 -5.07 5.06 -12.44
N VAL A 159 -4.87 3.80 -12.81
CA VAL A 159 -5.17 3.29 -14.16
C VAL A 159 -6.66 3.37 -14.46
N ALA A 160 -7.50 2.91 -13.52
CA ALA A 160 -8.95 2.99 -13.66
C ALA A 160 -9.45 4.43 -13.78
N LYS A 161 -8.83 5.37 -13.04
CA LYS A 161 -9.17 6.80 -13.13
C LYS A 161 -8.87 7.36 -14.52
N VAL A 162 -7.69 7.12 -15.08
CA VAL A 162 -7.34 7.60 -16.43
C VAL A 162 -8.31 7.04 -17.47
N LEU A 163 -8.64 5.75 -17.42
CA LEU A 163 -9.58 5.14 -18.33
C LEU A 163 -11.00 5.72 -18.18
N ASN A 164 -11.46 5.87 -16.94
CA ASN A 164 -12.80 6.38 -16.67
C ASN A 164 -12.96 7.84 -17.06
N ASP A 165 -11.97 8.67 -16.74
CA ASP A 165 -12.03 10.12 -17.01
C ASP A 165 -12.03 10.43 -18.52
N ASN A 166 -11.37 9.60 -19.34
CA ASN A 166 -11.28 9.82 -20.78
C ASN A 166 -12.41 9.12 -21.58
N TRP A 167 -12.70 7.89 -21.26
CA TRP A 167 -13.61 7.06 -22.08
C TRP A 167 -14.84 6.51 -21.33
N GLY A 168 -14.86 6.60 -20.00
CA GLY A 168 -15.85 5.95 -19.17
C GLY A 168 -15.65 4.44 -19.12
N ILE A 169 -15.73 3.87 -17.92
CA ILE A 169 -15.74 2.41 -17.74
C ILE A 169 -17.19 1.97 -17.53
N LYS A 170 -17.68 1.09 -18.43
CA LYS A 170 -18.99 0.46 -18.31
C LYS A 170 -18.97 -0.65 -17.26
N ARG A 171 -17.98 -1.55 -17.37
CA ARG A 171 -17.72 -2.65 -16.43
C ARG A 171 -16.31 -3.21 -16.61
N GLY A 172 -15.81 -3.93 -15.61
CA GLY A 172 -14.51 -4.59 -15.74
C GLY A 172 -14.26 -5.67 -14.70
N LEU A 173 -13.33 -6.54 -15.04
CA LEU A 173 -12.81 -7.59 -14.17
C LEU A 173 -11.31 -7.37 -13.98
N MET A 174 -10.87 -7.40 -12.71
CA MET A 174 -9.47 -7.28 -12.34
C MET A 174 -8.95 -8.62 -11.82
N THR A 175 -7.80 -9.02 -12.29
CA THR A 175 -7.00 -10.06 -11.67
C THR A 175 -5.69 -9.46 -11.19
N THR A 176 -5.31 -9.67 -9.94
CA THR A 176 -3.94 -9.38 -9.53
C THR A 176 -3.18 -10.69 -9.39
N VAL A 177 -2.05 -10.80 -10.09
CA VAL A 177 -1.04 -11.83 -9.83
C VAL A 177 -0.11 -11.25 -8.78
N HIS A 178 -0.24 -11.74 -7.55
CA HIS A 178 0.29 -11.08 -6.36
C HIS A 178 1.39 -11.90 -5.70
N ALA A 179 2.47 -11.23 -5.34
CA ALA A 179 3.55 -11.82 -4.56
C ALA A 179 3.05 -12.42 -3.23
N ALA A 180 3.81 -13.37 -2.71
CA ALA A 180 3.58 -13.94 -1.39
C ALA A 180 3.69 -12.86 -0.31
N THR A 181 2.80 -12.92 0.68
CA THR A 181 2.85 -12.05 1.86
C THR A 181 2.90 -12.90 3.12
N ALA A 182 3.07 -12.27 4.29
CA ALA A 182 3.15 -12.98 5.57
C ALA A 182 1.92 -13.84 5.90
N THR A 183 0.81 -13.69 5.19
CA THR A 183 -0.40 -14.51 5.38
C THR A 183 -0.35 -15.85 4.64
N GLN A 184 0.51 -16.00 3.63
CA GLN A 184 0.70 -17.28 2.94
C GLN A 184 1.46 -18.26 3.81
N LYS A 185 1.15 -19.55 3.70
CA LYS A 185 1.85 -20.64 4.38
C LYS A 185 3.07 -21.07 3.57
N THR A 186 4.16 -21.37 4.26
CA THR A 186 5.36 -21.96 3.62
C THR A 186 5.07 -23.40 3.19
N VAL A 187 4.41 -24.17 4.05
CA VAL A 187 3.94 -25.55 3.82
C VAL A 187 2.45 -25.64 4.12
N ASP A 188 1.79 -26.72 3.68
CA ASP A 188 0.37 -26.95 3.97
C ASP A 188 0.07 -26.88 5.48
N GLY A 189 -0.90 -26.09 5.85
CA GLY A 189 -1.32 -25.89 7.23
C GLY A 189 -2.79 -25.51 7.37
N PRO A 190 -3.37 -25.58 8.57
CA PRO A 190 -4.78 -25.33 8.75
C PRO A 190 -5.17 -23.88 8.42
N SER A 191 -6.30 -23.73 7.73
CA SER A 191 -6.95 -22.47 7.46
C SER A 191 -8.47 -22.64 7.47
N ASN A 192 -9.12 -22.11 8.50
CA ASN A 192 -10.56 -22.31 8.71
C ASN A 192 -11.45 -21.48 7.80
N LYS A 193 -10.96 -20.30 7.35
CA LYS A 193 -11.75 -19.36 6.55
C LYS A 193 -11.53 -19.53 5.05
N ASP A 194 -10.33 -19.84 4.66
CA ASP A 194 -9.93 -20.01 3.26
C ASP A 194 -9.02 -21.23 3.14
N TRP A 195 -9.57 -22.34 2.70
CA TRP A 195 -8.82 -23.59 2.58
C TRP A 195 -7.64 -23.48 1.60
N ARG A 196 -7.80 -22.73 0.52
CA ARG A 196 -6.72 -22.49 -0.43
C ARG A 196 -5.58 -21.69 0.20
N GLY A 197 -5.90 -20.72 1.08
CA GLY A 197 -4.91 -19.96 1.84
C GLY A 197 -4.12 -20.80 2.87
N GLY A 198 -4.54 -22.02 3.14
CA GLY A 198 -3.80 -23.00 3.96
C GLY A 198 -2.74 -23.78 3.19
N ARG A 199 -2.70 -23.67 1.85
CA ARG A 199 -1.73 -24.40 1.03
C ARG A 199 -0.38 -23.67 0.98
N GLY A 200 0.70 -24.45 0.86
CA GLY A 200 2.06 -23.93 0.74
C GLY A 200 2.26 -23.13 -0.53
N ILE A 201 2.90 -21.97 -0.41
CA ILE A 201 3.06 -21.02 -1.54
C ILE A 201 4.17 -21.41 -2.51
N LEU A 202 5.19 -22.15 -2.05
CA LEU A 202 6.45 -22.32 -2.80
C LEU A 202 6.29 -22.96 -4.19
N GLU A 203 5.29 -23.82 -4.36
CA GLU A 203 5.05 -24.55 -5.60
C GLU A 203 3.61 -24.40 -6.13
N ASN A 204 2.88 -23.40 -5.62
CA ASN A 204 1.48 -23.24 -5.96
C ASN A 204 1.15 -21.89 -6.58
N ILE A 205 0.11 -21.87 -7.41
CA ILE A 205 -0.65 -20.69 -7.80
C ILE A 205 -1.97 -20.77 -7.02
N ILE A 206 -2.17 -19.85 -6.06
CA ILE A 206 -3.27 -19.93 -5.11
C ILE A 206 -4.33 -18.87 -5.43
N PRO A 207 -5.52 -19.25 -5.96
CA PRO A 207 -6.63 -18.32 -6.12
C PRO A 207 -7.10 -17.80 -4.74
N SER A 208 -7.30 -16.51 -4.63
CA SER A 208 -7.73 -15.85 -3.39
C SER A 208 -8.72 -14.73 -3.71
N SER A 209 -9.66 -14.48 -2.81
CA SER A 209 -10.55 -13.32 -2.91
C SER A 209 -9.78 -12.02 -2.62
N THR A 210 -10.22 -10.92 -3.22
CA THR A 210 -9.72 -9.58 -2.93
C THR A 210 -10.84 -8.57 -2.95
N GLY A 211 -10.82 -7.63 -2.01
CA GLY A 211 -11.71 -6.47 -1.99
C GLY A 211 -11.18 -5.27 -2.79
N ALA A 212 -9.98 -5.37 -3.37
CA ALA A 212 -9.30 -4.22 -3.97
C ALA A 212 -10.08 -3.55 -5.10
N ALA A 213 -10.70 -4.33 -6.00
CA ALA A 213 -11.51 -3.78 -7.08
C ALA A 213 -12.80 -3.10 -6.58
N LYS A 214 -13.41 -3.65 -5.53
CA LYS A 214 -14.57 -3.00 -4.88
C LYS A 214 -14.17 -1.70 -4.17
N ALA A 215 -13.00 -1.67 -3.55
CA ALA A 215 -12.47 -0.49 -2.89
C ALA A 215 -12.21 0.67 -3.87
N VAL A 216 -11.92 0.38 -5.16
CA VAL A 216 -11.86 1.43 -6.19
C VAL A 216 -13.18 2.18 -6.32
N GLY A 217 -14.32 1.50 -6.20
CA GLY A 217 -15.63 2.16 -6.19
C GLY A 217 -15.90 3.04 -4.96
N VAL A 218 -15.11 2.89 -3.89
CA VAL A 218 -15.15 3.81 -2.73
C VAL A 218 -14.34 5.07 -3.00
N VAL A 219 -13.15 4.92 -3.60
CA VAL A 219 -12.26 6.06 -3.89
C VAL A 219 -12.64 6.82 -5.17
N ILE A 220 -13.28 6.13 -6.13
CA ILE A 220 -13.84 6.69 -7.39
C ILE A 220 -15.31 6.27 -7.44
N PRO A 221 -16.24 7.07 -6.88
CA PRO A 221 -17.66 6.70 -6.75
C PRO A 221 -18.35 6.34 -8.07
N GLU A 222 -17.92 6.90 -9.18
CA GLU A 222 -18.43 6.63 -10.52
C GLU A 222 -18.18 5.18 -10.97
N LEU A 223 -17.22 4.50 -10.34
CA LEU A 223 -16.88 3.10 -10.57
C LEU A 223 -17.54 2.12 -9.59
N ASN A 224 -18.38 2.63 -8.69
CA ASN A 224 -19.08 1.77 -7.73
C ASN A 224 -19.92 0.70 -8.45
N LYS A 225 -19.73 -0.57 -8.06
CA LYS A 225 -20.36 -1.75 -8.66
C LYS A 225 -20.01 -2.02 -10.14
N LYS A 226 -19.12 -1.24 -10.75
CA LYS A 226 -18.65 -1.48 -12.13
C LYS A 226 -17.44 -2.41 -12.18
N LEU A 227 -16.66 -2.50 -11.10
CA LEU A 227 -15.45 -3.32 -11.02
C LEU A 227 -15.57 -4.39 -9.93
N THR A 228 -15.09 -5.59 -10.25
CA THR A 228 -14.81 -6.66 -9.28
C THR A 228 -13.58 -7.43 -9.70
N GLY A 229 -13.07 -8.34 -8.85
CA GLY A 229 -11.86 -9.06 -9.21
C GLY A 229 -11.45 -10.10 -8.19
N MET A 230 -10.33 -10.75 -8.50
CA MET A 230 -9.71 -11.79 -7.70
C MET A 230 -8.19 -11.66 -7.71
N SER A 231 -7.53 -12.49 -6.91
CA SER A 231 -6.07 -12.56 -6.82
C SER A 231 -5.59 -13.98 -7.08
N PHE A 232 -4.46 -14.11 -7.75
CA PHE A 232 -3.63 -15.30 -7.70
C PHE A 232 -2.38 -14.99 -6.88
N ARG A 233 -2.14 -15.76 -5.80
CA ARG A 233 -0.88 -15.71 -5.05
C ARG A 233 0.12 -16.65 -5.70
N VAL A 234 1.33 -16.13 -5.93
CA VAL A 234 2.42 -16.84 -6.63
C VAL A 234 3.70 -16.82 -5.80
N PRO A 235 4.64 -17.76 -6.01
CA PRO A 235 5.88 -17.88 -5.23
C PRO A 235 6.93 -16.83 -5.63
N THR A 236 6.55 -15.57 -5.68
CA THR A 236 7.45 -14.42 -5.81
C THR A 236 7.52 -13.68 -4.49
N SER A 237 8.68 -13.16 -4.15
CA SER A 237 8.91 -12.52 -2.83
C SER A 237 8.34 -11.11 -2.74
N ASP A 238 8.24 -10.41 -3.87
CA ASP A 238 7.78 -9.02 -3.97
C ASP A 238 7.48 -8.68 -5.43
N VAL A 239 6.82 -7.58 -5.65
CA VAL A 239 6.27 -7.06 -6.89
C VAL A 239 5.11 -7.90 -7.42
N SER A 240 4.01 -7.23 -7.63
CA SER A 240 2.75 -7.77 -8.10
C SER A 240 2.31 -7.05 -9.37
N VAL A 241 1.32 -7.61 -10.05
CA VAL A 241 0.78 -7.02 -11.28
C VAL A 241 -0.74 -7.02 -11.24
N VAL A 242 -1.33 -5.94 -11.70
CA VAL A 242 -2.77 -5.80 -11.98
C VAL A 242 -2.99 -6.05 -13.47
N ASP A 243 -3.87 -6.99 -13.76
CA ASP A 243 -4.49 -7.24 -15.07
C ASP A 243 -5.93 -6.73 -14.98
N LEU A 244 -6.24 -5.66 -15.69
CA LEU A 244 -7.57 -5.06 -15.71
C LEU A 244 -8.16 -5.18 -17.13
N THR A 245 -9.22 -5.98 -17.26
CA THR A 245 -10.02 -6.06 -18.47
C THR A 245 -11.29 -5.23 -18.30
N VAL A 246 -11.54 -4.28 -19.19
CA VAL A 246 -12.68 -3.37 -19.13
C VAL A 246 -13.44 -3.27 -20.45
N GLU A 247 -14.74 -3.04 -20.33
CA GLU A 247 -15.59 -2.53 -21.42
C GLU A 247 -15.74 -1.02 -21.22
N LEU A 248 -15.30 -0.23 -22.20
CA LEU A 248 -15.39 1.22 -22.22
C LEU A 248 -16.76 1.69 -22.72
N GLU A 249 -17.18 2.90 -22.30
CA GLU A 249 -18.40 3.53 -22.81
C GLU A 249 -18.18 4.21 -24.16
N LYS A 250 -16.95 4.70 -24.43
CA LYS A 250 -16.53 5.33 -25.69
C LYS A 250 -15.42 4.49 -26.33
N GLU A 251 -15.36 4.51 -27.65
CA GLU A 251 -14.28 3.89 -28.40
C GLU A 251 -12.93 4.57 -28.11
N ALA A 252 -11.87 3.75 -28.06
CA ALA A 252 -10.49 4.20 -27.96
C ALA A 252 -9.55 3.26 -28.71
N ASP A 253 -8.60 3.80 -29.45
CA ASP A 253 -7.48 3.02 -29.93
C ASP A 253 -6.50 2.77 -28.77
N TYR A 254 -5.90 1.58 -28.73
CA TYR A 254 -4.97 1.23 -27.64
C TYR A 254 -3.79 2.22 -27.52
N LYS A 255 -3.36 2.77 -28.66
CA LYS A 255 -2.33 3.84 -28.70
C LYS A 255 -2.76 5.12 -27.99
N GLU A 256 -4.03 5.50 -28.10
CA GLU A 256 -4.59 6.65 -27.39
C GLU A 256 -4.60 6.40 -25.88
N ILE A 257 -4.90 5.16 -25.45
CA ILE A 257 -4.84 4.76 -24.05
C ILE A 257 -3.41 4.88 -23.53
N CYS A 258 -2.42 4.34 -24.25
CA CYS A 258 -1.01 4.47 -23.90
C CYS A 258 -0.58 5.94 -23.80
N ALA A 259 -0.99 6.78 -24.75
CA ALA A 259 -0.68 8.21 -24.75
C ALA A 259 -1.29 8.92 -23.51
N ALA A 260 -2.54 8.61 -23.16
CA ALA A 260 -3.20 9.18 -21.99
C ALA A 260 -2.52 8.73 -20.67
N MET A 261 -2.13 7.46 -20.56
CA MET A 261 -1.39 6.94 -19.41
C MET A 261 -0.02 7.63 -19.28
N LYS A 262 0.70 7.78 -20.40
CA LYS A 262 1.99 8.50 -20.46
C LYS A 262 1.84 9.96 -20.03
N ALA A 263 0.84 10.64 -20.55
CA ALA A 263 0.54 12.04 -20.18
C ALA A 263 0.20 12.16 -18.68
N ALA A 264 -0.63 11.28 -18.15
CA ALA A 264 -0.98 11.27 -16.73
C ALA A 264 0.26 11.01 -15.83
N SER A 265 1.15 10.09 -16.22
CA SER A 265 2.37 9.75 -15.47
C SER A 265 3.38 10.92 -15.44
N GLN A 266 3.39 11.75 -16.44
CA GLN A 266 4.27 12.94 -16.54
C GLN A 266 3.63 14.19 -15.92
N GLY A 267 2.30 14.19 -15.78
CA GLY A 267 1.48 15.31 -15.33
C GLY A 267 0.85 15.10 -13.97
N ALA A 268 -0.47 15.04 -13.92
CA ALA A 268 -1.27 15.04 -12.68
C ALA A 268 -1.00 13.86 -11.74
N MET A 269 -0.52 12.73 -12.27
CA MET A 269 -0.20 11.53 -11.48
C MET A 269 1.30 11.26 -11.40
N LYS A 270 2.14 12.27 -11.61
CA LYS A 270 3.59 12.12 -11.48
C LYS A 270 3.96 11.62 -10.08
N GLY A 271 4.80 10.56 -10.03
CA GLY A 271 5.20 9.91 -8.78
C GLY A 271 4.15 8.95 -8.19
N VAL A 272 2.99 8.80 -8.83
CA VAL A 272 1.94 7.83 -8.49
C VAL A 272 1.81 6.80 -9.60
N LEU A 273 1.58 7.26 -10.83
CA LEU A 273 1.55 6.46 -12.04
C LEU A 273 2.91 6.57 -12.75
N GLY A 274 3.57 5.44 -12.96
CA GLY A 274 4.70 5.28 -13.86
C GLY A 274 4.24 4.78 -15.23
N TYR A 275 5.15 4.75 -16.19
CA TYR A 275 4.88 4.30 -17.55
C TYR A 275 6.13 3.64 -18.14
N THR A 276 5.98 2.49 -18.79
CA THR A 276 7.06 1.80 -19.49
C THR A 276 6.63 1.29 -20.86
N GLU A 277 7.56 1.28 -21.80
CA GLU A 277 7.49 0.64 -23.12
C GLU A 277 8.53 -0.50 -23.23
N ASP A 278 9.27 -0.75 -22.14
CA ASP A 278 10.29 -1.79 -22.10
C ASP A 278 9.66 -3.17 -21.83
N LYS A 279 10.35 -4.22 -22.26
CA LYS A 279 9.96 -5.61 -22.00
C LYS A 279 10.40 -6.05 -20.62
N VAL A 280 9.64 -5.65 -19.62
CA VAL A 280 9.94 -5.79 -18.20
C VAL A 280 9.27 -7.00 -17.55
N VAL A 281 9.79 -7.39 -16.40
CA VAL A 281 9.23 -8.41 -15.52
C VAL A 281 9.19 -7.91 -14.07
N ALA A 282 8.55 -8.65 -13.17
CA ALA A 282 8.31 -8.23 -11.80
C ALA A 282 9.56 -7.71 -11.06
N THR A 283 10.71 -8.40 -11.21
CA THR A 283 11.94 -8.03 -10.48
C THR A 283 12.54 -6.69 -10.85
N ASP A 284 12.18 -6.13 -12.02
CA ASP A 284 12.63 -4.82 -12.49
C ASP A 284 12.02 -3.68 -11.68
N PHE A 285 10.91 -3.94 -10.97
CA PHE A 285 10.18 -2.96 -10.17
C PHE A 285 10.42 -3.07 -8.67
N ARG A 286 11.41 -3.85 -8.22
CA ARG A 286 11.78 -3.85 -6.79
C ARG A 286 12.33 -2.49 -6.39
N GLY A 287 11.72 -1.90 -5.37
CA GLY A 287 12.06 -0.55 -4.92
C GLY A 287 11.42 0.58 -5.74
N GLU A 288 10.47 0.29 -6.62
CA GLU A 288 9.70 1.29 -7.36
C GLU A 288 8.80 2.09 -6.42
N PRO A 289 8.95 3.42 -6.31
CA PRO A 289 8.12 4.25 -5.44
C PRO A 289 6.74 4.60 -6.00
N CYS A 290 6.53 4.46 -7.32
CA CYS A 290 5.19 4.57 -7.92
C CYS A 290 4.36 3.36 -7.50
N THR A 291 3.09 3.58 -7.18
CA THR A 291 2.17 2.48 -6.82
C THR A 291 1.52 1.81 -8.00
N SER A 292 1.74 2.32 -9.21
CA SER A 292 1.16 1.80 -10.45
C SER A 292 2.10 2.16 -11.60
N VAL A 293 2.70 1.18 -12.26
CA VAL A 293 3.52 1.40 -13.45
C VAL A 293 2.82 0.76 -14.64
N PHE A 294 2.20 1.58 -15.47
CA PHE A 294 1.49 1.11 -16.66
C PHE A 294 2.48 0.54 -17.68
N ASP A 295 2.21 -0.69 -18.12
CA ASP A 295 3.00 -1.41 -19.12
C ASP A 295 2.30 -1.33 -20.48
N ALA A 296 2.84 -0.49 -21.37
CA ALA A 296 2.25 -0.25 -22.67
C ALA A 296 2.35 -1.46 -23.63
N GLU A 297 3.38 -2.29 -23.43
CA GLU A 297 3.64 -3.45 -24.29
C GLU A 297 2.87 -4.72 -23.86
N ALA A 298 2.41 -4.78 -22.60
CA ALA A 298 1.73 -5.96 -22.05
C ALA A 298 0.20 -5.94 -22.24
N GLY A 299 -0.40 -4.79 -22.57
CA GLY A 299 -1.83 -4.67 -22.78
C GLY A 299 -2.28 -5.10 -24.16
N ILE A 300 -3.57 -5.36 -24.33
CA ILE A 300 -4.20 -5.75 -25.59
C ILE A 300 -5.59 -5.14 -25.72
N ALA A 301 -6.03 -4.91 -26.95
CA ALA A 301 -7.40 -4.56 -27.28
C ALA A 301 -8.01 -5.66 -28.16
N LEU A 302 -9.18 -6.17 -27.81
CA LEU A 302 -9.95 -7.07 -28.69
C LEU A 302 -10.69 -6.25 -29.75
N ASP A 303 -11.24 -5.15 -29.34
CA ASP A 303 -11.83 -4.11 -30.19
C ASP A 303 -11.62 -2.73 -29.53
N LYS A 304 -12.24 -1.67 -30.07
CA LYS A 304 -12.09 -0.32 -29.56
C LYS A 304 -12.75 -0.04 -28.19
N THR A 305 -13.56 -0.98 -27.70
CA THR A 305 -14.30 -0.82 -26.45
C THR A 305 -13.92 -1.88 -25.41
N PHE A 306 -13.32 -3.00 -25.82
CA PHE A 306 -12.98 -4.10 -24.93
C PHE A 306 -11.46 -4.31 -24.88
N ILE A 307 -10.87 -3.87 -23.78
CA ILE A 307 -9.42 -3.76 -23.63
C ILE A 307 -8.93 -4.41 -22.33
N LYS A 308 -7.69 -4.84 -22.36
CA LYS A 308 -6.93 -5.26 -21.19
C LYS A 308 -5.73 -4.35 -21.02
N VAL A 309 -5.52 -3.84 -19.83
CA VAL A 309 -4.34 -3.07 -19.43
C VAL A 309 -3.62 -3.76 -18.29
N VAL A 310 -2.30 -3.59 -18.24
CA VAL A 310 -1.42 -4.19 -17.24
C VAL A 310 -0.67 -3.10 -16.50
N SER A 311 -0.57 -3.23 -15.17
CA SER A 311 0.18 -2.30 -14.35
C SER A 311 0.93 -3.04 -13.23
N TRP A 312 2.22 -2.72 -13.08
CA TRP A 312 3.13 -3.28 -12.07
C TRP A 312 3.14 -2.45 -10.81
N TYR A 313 3.41 -3.07 -9.68
CA TYR A 313 3.61 -2.36 -8.41
C TYR A 313 4.48 -3.16 -7.44
N ASP A 314 5.43 -2.47 -6.82
CA ASP A 314 6.06 -2.98 -5.61
C ASP A 314 5.04 -2.87 -4.47
N ASN A 315 4.47 -4.00 -4.08
CA ASN A 315 3.38 -4.06 -3.10
C ASN A 315 3.81 -3.70 -1.68
N GLU A 316 5.11 -3.60 -1.41
CA GLU A 316 5.69 -3.17 -0.15
C GLU A 316 6.22 -1.73 -0.23
N TRP A 317 7.17 -1.47 -1.13
CA TRP A 317 7.87 -0.19 -1.20
C TRP A 317 7.02 0.95 -1.74
N GLY A 318 6.40 0.78 -2.89
CA GLY A 318 5.53 1.80 -3.49
C GLY A 318 4.38 2.17 -2.56
N TYR A 319 3.73 1.16 -1.97
CA TYR A 319 2.66 1.35 -1.00
C TYR A 319 3.14 2.12 0.24
N SER A 320 4.30 1.77 0.80
CA SER A 320 4.87 2.42 1.98
C SER A 320 5.22 3.89 1.74
N ASN A 321 5.73 4.22 0.54
CA ASN A 321 5.94 5.62 0.16
C ASN A 321 4.62 6.40 0.10
N LYS A 322 3.53 5.79 -0.39
CA LYS A 322 2.22 6.47 -0.44
C LYS A 322 1.53 6.58 0.91
N CYS A 323 1.82 5.68 1.87
CA CYS A 323 1.45 5.92 3.26
C CYS A 323 2.07 7.23 3.79
N LEU A 324 3.34 7.48 3.50
CA LEU A 324 4.02 8.70 3.93
C LEU A 324 3.54 9.96 3.19
N GLU A 325 3.19 9.84 1.90
CA GLU A 325 2.53 10.95 1.18
C GLU A 325 1.16 11.27 1.79
N MET A 326 0.38 10.24 2.16
CA MET A 326 -0.89 10.47 2.87
C MET A 326 -0.68 11.05 4.27
N VAL A 327 0.38 10.70 4.98
CA VAL A 327 0.77 11.36 6.24
C VAL A 327 0.93 12.86 6.03
N ARG A 328 1.62 13.30 4.96
CA ARG A 328 1.75 14.73 4.61
C ARG A 328 0.41 15.41 4.35
N VAL A 329 -0.56 14.69 3.79
CA VAL A 329 -1.91 15.22 3.54
C VAL A 329 -2.67 15.41 4.84
N ILE A 330 -2.69 14.40 5.71
CA ILE A 330 -3.54 14.39 6.90
C ILE A 330 -2.95 15.15 8.09
N ALA A 331 -1.64 15.41 8.07
CA ALA A 331 -0.95 16.17 9.12
C ALA A 331 -1.11 17.71 8.99
N LYS A 332 -1.63 18.18 7.86
CA LYS A 332 -1.95 19.60 7.63
C LYS A 332 -3.21 19.97 8.41
#